data_0db2bfe3878d1a53202bf58b76e7718d
#
_entry.id   0db2bfe3878d1a53202bf58b76e7718d
#
_cell.length_a   1.000
_cell.length_b   1.000
_cell.length_c   1.000
_cell.angle_alpha   90.00
_cell.angle_beta   90.00
_cell.angle_gamma   90.00
#
_symmetry.space_group_name_H-M   'P 1'
#
loop_
_entity.id
_entity.type
_entity.pdbx_description
1 polymer ?
#
loop_
_entity_poly.entity_id
_entity_poly.type
_entity_poly.pdbx_seq_one_letter_code
_entity_poly.pdbx_strand_id
1 'polypeptide(L)'
;MKDKKKEYYARIGFSDKISPEDKIFTYLLTCGLPANRAYQIAYPTKADANSAAALASRKIGSYEIQAVLRYFKRMYDNGSVAFPDHLIKN
;
A
#
# COMPACT_ATOMS: atom_id res chain seq x y z
N MET A 1 -2.71 7.69 30.03
CA MET A 1 -1.46 7.45 29.34
C MET A 1 -1.73 7.23 27.85
N LYS A 2 -0.89 7.77 27.04
CA LYS A 2 -1.05 7.64 25.61
C LYS A 2 -0.80 6.21 25.17
N ASP A 3 -1.65 5.71 24.28
CA ASP A 3 -1.53 4.37 23.75
C ASP A 3 -0.45 4.34 22.65
N LYS A 4 0.72 3.85 23.00
CA LYS A 4 1.84 3.77 22.06
C LYS A 4 1.58 2.80 20.93
N LYS A 5 0.81 1.75 21.16
CA LYS A 5 0.45 0.80 20.10
C LYS A 5 -0.41 1.47 19.04
N LYS A 6 -1.41 2.23 19.47
CA LYS A 6 -2.27 2.95 18.55
C LYS A 6 -1.46 3.92 17.69
N GLU A 7 -0.53 4.63 18.31
CA GLU A 7 0.34 5.56 17.63
C GLU A 7 1.24 4.83 16.62
N TYR A 8 1.78 3.70 17.03
CA TYR A 8 2.63 2.89 16.15
C TYR A 8 1.86 2.38 14.94
N TYR A 9 0.68 1.82 15.15
CA TYR A 9 -0.14 1.30 14.06
C TYR A 9 -0.56 2.40 13.10
N ALA A 10 -0.81 3.59 13.61
CA ALA A 10 -1.15 4.72 12.75
C ALA A 10 0.01 5.03 11.80
N ARG A 11 1.25 4.95 12.29
CA ARG A 11 2.42 5.22 11.46
C ARG A 11 2.63 4.20 10.38
N ILE A 12 2.31 2.94 10.66
CA ILE A 12 2.58 1.85 9.72
C ILE A 12 1.38 1.45 8.88
N GLY A 13 0.33 2.27 8.92
CA GLY A 13 -0.79 2.10 8.01
C GLY A 13 -1.99 1.34 8.55
N PHE A 14 -2.03 1.05 9.84
CA PHE A 14 -3.20 0.41 10.45
C PHE A 14 -4.10 1.39 11.15
N SER A 15 -4.03 2.65 10.79
CA SER A 15 -4.93 3.64 11.35
C SER A 15 -6.29 3.57 10.66
N ASP A 16 -7.31 4.11 11.33
CA ASP A 16 -8.64 4.21 10.74
C ASP A 16 -8.66 5.14 9.53
N LYS A 17 -7.60 5.92 9.34
CA LYS A 17 -7.48 6.81 8.20
C LYS A 17 -7.08 6.08 6.92
N ILE A 18 -6.65 4.85 7.03
CA ILE A 18 -6.31 4.05 5.86
C ILE A 18 -7.55 3.30 5.44
N SER A 19 -8.03 3.58 4.25
CA SER A 19 -9.25 2.94 3.75
C SER A 19 -9.02 1.47 3.44
N PRO A 20 -10.09 0.64 3.48
CA PRO A 20 -9.97 -0.75 3.07
C PRO A 20 -9.42 -0.89 1.65
N GLU A 21 -9.83 0.01 0.76
CA GLU A 21 -9.35 -0.01 -0.63
C GLU A 21 -7.84 0.19 -0.70
N ASP A 22 -7.31 1.12 0.09
CA ASP A 22 -5.87 1.36 0.14
C ASP A 22 -5.12 0.13 0.65
N LYS A 23 -5.68 -0.57 1.62
CA LYS A 23 -5.07 -1.79 2.15
C LYS A 23 -5.06 -2.90 1.10
N ILE A 24 -6.16 -3.05 0.38
CA ILE A 24 -6.25 -4.04 -0.70
C ILE A 24 -5.25 -3.70 -1.80
N PHE A 25 -5.18 -2.43 -2.19
CA PHE A 25 -4.26 -1.99 -3.22
C PHE A 25 -2.82 -2.33 -2.88
N THR A 26 -2.39 -1.98 -1.66
CA THR A 26 -1.02 -2.26 -1.22
C THR A 26 -0.75 -3.76 -1.15
N TYR A 27 -1.72 -4.53 -0.67
CA TYR A 27 -1.57 -5.98 -0.60
C TYR A 27 -1.36 -6.57 -2.00
N LEU A 28 -2.18 -6.14 -2.97
CA LEU A 28 -2.07 -6.64 -4.34
C LEU A 28 -0.73 -6.28 -4.96
N LEU A 29 -0.21 -5.09 -4.66
CA LEU A 29 1.12 -4.69 -5.12
C LEU A 29 2.20 -5.62 -4.58
N THR A 30 2.08 -6.01 -3.30
CA THR A 30 3.07 -6.91 -2.70
C THR A 30 2.95 -8.31 -3.24
N CYS A 31 1.80 -8.68 -3.80
CA CYS A 31 1.60 -9.97 -4.45
C CYS A 31 2.17 -10.00 -5.87
N GLY A 32 2.69 -8.87 -6.35
CA GLY A 32 3.31 -8.83 -7.66
C GLY A 32 2.42 -8.36 -8.80
N LEU A 33 1.20 -7.91 -8.50
CA LEU A 33 0.33 -7.39 -9.56
C LEU A 33 0.89 -6.08 -10.11
N PRO A 34 0.73 -5.84 -11.42
CA PRO A 34 1.03 -4.52 -11.97
C PRO A 34 0.18 -3.45 -11.29
N ALA A 35 0.74 -2.25 -11.13
CA ALA A 35 0.07 -1.19 -10.38
C ALA A 35 -1.30 -0.82 -10.96
N ASN A 36 -1.42 -0.77 -12.29
CA ASN A 36 -2.70 -0.42 -12.91
C ASN A 36 -3.77 -1.49 -12.62
N ARG A 37 -3.41 -2.76 -12.62
CA ARG A 37 -4.35 -3.84 -12.30
C ARG A 37 -4.74 -3.81 -10.84
N ALA A 38 -3.76 -3.62 -9.95
CA ALA A 38 -4.04 -3.52 -8.53
C ALA A 38 -5.00 -2.36 -8.25
N TYR A 39 -4.81 -1.24 -8.93
CA TYR A 39 -5.68 -0.09 -8.76
C TYR A 39 -7.11 -0.40 -9.23
N GLN A 40 -7.26 -1.02 -10.40
CA GLN A 40 -8.57 -1.34 -10.94
C GLN A 40 -9.33 -2.31 -10.05
N ILE A 41 -8.63 -3.22 -9.40
CA ILE A 41 -9.28 -4.19 -8.50
C ILE A 41 -9.66 -3.53 -7.17
N ALA A 42 -8.76 -2.73 -6.62
CA ALA A 42 -8.93 -2.18 -5.27
C ALA A 42 -9.92 -1.02 -5.21
N TYR A 43 -10.01 -0.22 -6.27
CA TYR A 43 -10.83 0.99 -6.25
C TYR A 43 -11.96 0.90 -7.27
N PRO A 44 -13.16 1.36 -6.88
CA PRO A 44 -14.28 1.40 -7.81
C PRO A 44 -14.02 2.52 -8.85
N THR A 45 -13.53 2.13 -10.01
CA THR A 45 -13.17 3.09 -11.03
C THR A 45 -13.54 2.55 -12.41
N LYS A 46 -13.86 3.48 -13.33
CA LYS A 46 -14.07 3.16 -14.74
C LYS A 46 -12.84 3.50 -15.58
N ALA A 47 -11.73 3.84 -14.93
CA ALA A 47 -10.51 4.20 -15.63
C ALA A 47 -9.97 3.02 -16.42
N ASP A 48 -9.51 3.29 -17.64
CA ASP A 48 -8.83 2.28 -18.43
C ASP A 48 -7.44 2.01 -17.88
N ALA A 49 -6.70 1.08 -18.50
CA ALA A 49 -5.39 0.68 -18.00
C ALA A 49 -4.41 1.86 -17.92
N ASN A 50 -4.45 2.76 -18.91
CA ASN A 50 -3.53 3.90 -18.92
C ASN A 50 -3.86 4.90 -17.82
N SER A 51 -5.15 5.23 -17.67
CA SER A 51 -5.59 6.14 -16.61
C SER A 51 -5.35 5.54 -15.23
N ALA A 52 -5.62 4.25 -15.09
CA ALA A 52 -5.38 3.55 -13.82
C ALA A 52 -3.89 3.54 -13.48
N ALA A 53 -3.02 3.42 -14.46
CA ALA A 53 -1.57 3.46 -14.22
C ALA A 53 -1.15 4.81 -13.63
N ALA A 54 -1.67 5.91 -14.18
CA ALA A 54 -1.37 7.24 -13.66
C ALA A 54 -1.89 7.43 -12.24
N LEU A 55 -3.12 6.98 -11.98
CA LEU A 55 -3.73 7.09 -10.66
C LEU A 55 -2.99 6.21 -9.65
N ALA A 56 -2.59 5.01 -10.05
CA ALA A 56 -1.83 4.11 -9.20
C ALA A 56 -0.48 4.70 -8.83
N SER A 57 0.21 5.30 -9.80
CA SER A 57 1.50 5.92 -9.55
C SER A 57 1.39 7.03 -8.52
N ARG A 58 0.34 7.84 -8.62
CA ARG A 58 0.06 8.90 -7.65
C ARG A 58 -0.19 8.33 -6.26
N LYS A 59 -1.00 7.27 -6.19
CA LYS A 59 -1.30 6.62 -4.92
C LYS A 59 -0.04 6.05 -4.27
N ILE A 60 0.79 5.36 -5.05
CA ILE A 60 2.01 4.77 -4.52
C ILE A 60 2.91 5.82 -3.92
N GLY A 61 2.92 7.03 -4.49
CA GLY A 61 3.73 8.13 -3.95
C GLY A 61 3.16 8.78 -2.69
N SER A 62 1.93 8.45 -2.29
CA SER A 62 1.32 9.08 -1.13
C SER A 62 1.92 8.56 0.17
N TYR A 63 1.87 9.40 1.21
CA TYR A 63 2.40 9.04 2.52
C TYR A 63 1.71 7.81 3.09
N GLU A 64 0.38 7.76 2.99
CA GLU A 64 -0.41 6.66 3.56
C GLU A 64 -0.05 5.32 2.93
N ILE A 65 0.05 5.30 1.62
CA ILE A 65 0.40 4.05 0.91
C ILE A 65 1.83 3.64 1.23
N GLN A 66 2.75 4.60 1.26
CA GLN A 66 4.14 4.28 1.60
C GLN A 66 4.28 3.72 3.01
N ALA A 67 3.47 4.23 3.95
CA ALA A 67 3.49 3.71 5.32
C ALA A 67 3.03 2.25 5.36
N VAL A 68 1.97 1.91 4.63
CA VAL A 68 1.49 0.54 4.56
C VAL A 68 2.51 -0.37 3.88
N LEU A 69 3.13 0.11 2.82
CA LEU A 69 4.14 -0.69 2.11
C LEU A 69 5.34 -0.98 3.00
N ARG A 70 5.79 0.00 3.79
CA ARG A 70 6.90 -0.21 4.71
C ARG A 70 6.53 -1.22 5.79
N TYR A 71 5.29 -1.21 6.24
CA TYR A 71 4.83 -2.20 7.18
C TYR A 71 4.90 -3.61 6.58
N PHE A 72 4.41 -3.77 5.36
CA PHE A 72 4.46 -5.06 4.68
C PHE A 72 5.90 -5.50 4.43
N LYS A 73 6.77 -4.58 4.05
CA LYS A 73 8.18 -4.90 3.85
C LYS A 73 8.80 -5.46 5.12
N ARG A 74 8.49 -4.86 6.25
CA ARG A 74 9.00 -5.33 7.54
C ARG A 74 8.52 -6.74 7.85
N MET A 75 7.26 -7.02 7.54
CA MET A 75 6.72 -8.36 7.75
C MET A 75 7.40 -9.39 6.84
N TYR A 76 7.60 -9.05 5.59
CA TYR A 76 8.24 -9.96 4.64
C TYR A 76 9.71 -10.18 5.00
N ASP A 77 10.40 -9.15 5.43
CA ASP A 77 11.80 -9.28 5.85
C ASP A 77 11.92 -10.25 7.02
N ASN A 78 10.94 -10.26 7.92
CA ASN A 78 10.92 -11.18 9.06
C ASN A 78 10.48 -12.58 8.65
N GLY A 79 9.72 -12.70 7.57
CA GLY A 79 9.10 -13.95 7.16
C GLY A 79 9.78 -14.69 6.02
N SER A 80 10.94 -14.26 5.58
CA SER A 80 11.71 -14.91 4.52
C SER A 80 11.08 -14.84 3.12
N VAL A 81 10.08 -13.98 2.94
CA VAL A 81 9.47 -13.78 1.63
C VAL A 81 10.03 -12.49 1.02
N ALA A 82 10.37 -12.54 -0.26
CA ALA A 82 10.92 -11.38 -0.95
C ALA A 82 9.84 -10.29 -1.09
N PHE A 83 10.22 -9.06 -0.80
CA PHE A 83 9.35 -7.90 -0.97
C PHE A 83 9.83 -7.11 -2.19
N PRO A 84 8.89 -6.61 -3.03
CA PRO A 84 9.30 -5.81 -4.18
C PRO A 84 9.79 -4.43 -3.73
N ASP A 85 11.09 -4.32 -3.53
CA ASP A 85 11.71 -3.11 -2.97
C ASP A 85 11.46 -1.86 -3.80
N HIS A 86 11.20 -2.02 -5.09
CA HIS A 86 10.95 -0.88 -5.97
C HIS A 86 9.69 -0.11 -5.59
N LEU A 87 8.80 -0.69 -4.78
CA LEU A 87 7.59 -0.01 -4.33
C LEU A 87 7.86 1.02 -3.26
N ILE A 88 8.95 0.86 -2.52
CA ILE A 88 9.30 1.79 -1.45
C ILE A 88 10.03 2.97 -2.05
N LYS A 89 9.51 4.17 -1.79
CA LYS A 89 10.11 5.41 -2.25
C LYS A 89 10.90 6.06 -1.12
N ASN A 90 12.05 6.55 -1.45
CA ASN A 90 12.92 7.23 -0.48
C ASN A 90 12.68 8.72 -0.46
#